data_7fb0f0e8d185914eaed78dc17649bd51
#
_entry.id   7fb0f0e8d185914eaed78dc17649bd51
#
_cell.length_a   1.000
_cell.length_b   1.000
_cell.length_c   1.000
_cell.angle_alpha   90.00
_cell.angle_beta   90.00
_cell.angle_gamma   90.00
#
_symmetry.space_group_name_H-M   'P 1'
#
loop_
_entity.id
_entity.type
_entity.pdbx_description
1 polymer ?
#
loop_
_entity_poly.entity_id
_entity_poly.type
_entity_poly.pdbx_seq_one_letter_code
_entity_poly.pdbx_strand_id
1 'polypeptide(L)'
;MRVRLLSAFVMLVLASTLSFAQTGADEQPPVDVFAGFSHSSNFSTGLNGWIIAGNYSVNNSWLGVEGEISGHYGSQNLSALPILIPGAPSSVDNSLHNFDFGPRVTWRSPDYPVNAFGHLLFGASHAKISAAGISDTDTAFSWVLGGGADYNFNERWAGRAQLDLLHTNFFSNGESHPRISLGLVYRLGTPE
;
A
#
# COMPACT_ATOMS: atom_id res chain seq x y z
N MET A 1 -27.74 -11.69 9.46
CA MET A 1 -28.02 -11.96 8.04
C MET A 1 -27.17 -11.11 7.08
N ARG A 2 -26.92 -9.81 7.36
CA ARG A 2 -26.16 -8.90 6.46
C ARG A 2 -24.68 -9.25 6.27
N VAL A 3 -24.00 -9.77 7.29
CA VAL A 3 -22.56 -10.15 7.24
C VAL A 3 -22.33 -11.36 6.34
N ARG A 4 -23.25 -12.31 6.29
CA ARG A 4 -23.14 -13.51 5.44
C ARG A 4 -23.33 -13.22 3.94
N LEU A 5 -24.10 -12.19 3.61
CA LEU A 5 -24.29 -11.72 2.23
C LEU A 5 -23.04 -10.99 1.71
N LEU A 6 -22.36 -10.22 2.58
CA LEU A 6 -21.13 -9.52 2.23
C LEU A 6 -19.98 -10.50 1.95
N SER A 7 -19.82 -11.54 2.79
CA SER A 7 -18.80 -12.57 2.57
C SER A 7 -19.05 -13.40 1.32
N ALA A 8 -20.32 -13.70 0.99
CA ALA A 8 -20.67 -14.40 -0.24
C ALA A 8 -20.41 -13.53 -1.49
N PHE A 9 -20.63 -12.23 -1.42
CA PHE A 9 -20.36 -11.30 -2.52
C PHE A 9 -18.86 -11.13 -2.76
N VAL A 10 -18.05 -11.02 -1.71
CA VAL A 10 -16.57 -10.96 -1.80
C VAL A 10 -16.01 -12.27 -2.38
N MET A 11 -16.52 -13.44 -1.96
CA MET A 11 -16.14 -14.73 -2.54
C MET A 11 -16.56 -14.87 -4.01
N LEU A 12 -17.71 -14.35 -4.39
CA LEU A 12 -18.18 -14.39 -5.78
C LEU A 12 -17.34 -13.50 -6.70
N VAL A 13 -16.94 -12.31 -6.22
CA VAL A 13 -16.03 -11.40 -6.96
C VAL A 13 -14.65 -12.01 -7.10
N LEU A 14 -14.10 -12.66 -6.07
CA LEU A 14 -12.84 -13.39 -6.14
C LEU A 14 -12.90 -14.60 -7.10
N ALA A 15 -14.02 -15.34 -7.12
CA ALA A 15 -14.19 -16.48 -8.02
C ALA A 15 -14.33 -16.06 -9.49
N SER A 16 -14.95 -14.91 -9.77
CA SER A 16 -15.09 -14.39 -11.14
C SER A 16 -13.77 -13.88 -11.71
N THR A 17 -12.86 -13.36 -10.88
CA THR A 17 -11.53 -12.92 -11.33
C THR A 17 -10.61 -14.09 -11.69
N LEU A 18 -10.79 -15.27 -11.07
CA LEU A 18 -10.00 -16.46 -11.38
C LEU A 18 -10.25 -17.00 -12.81
N SER A 19 -11.45 -16.78 -13.37
CA SER A 19 -11.78 -17.24 -14.72
C SER A 19 -11.18 -16.38 -15.84
N PHE A 20 -10.84 -15.12 -15.57
CA PHE A 20 -10.23 -14.21 -16.54
C PHE A 20 -8.70 -14.29 -16.57
N ALA A 21 -8.07 -14.90 -15.56
CA ALA A 21 -6.61 -14.97 -15.44
C ALA A 21 -5.94 -16.03 -16.34
N GLN A 22 -6.71 -16.78 -17.14
CA GLN A 22 -6.16 -17.89 -17.93
C GLN A 22 -5.93 -17.56 -19.42
N THR A 23 -6.25 -16.35 -19.86
CA THR A 23 -6.07 -15.97 -21.27
C THR A 23 -5.06 -14.84 -21.38
N GLY A 24 -3.85 -15.18 -21.82
CA GLY A 24 -2.80 -14.25 -22.26
C GLY A 24 -1.71 -13.99 -21.24
N ALA A 25 -0.77 -14.91 -21.11
CA ALA A 25 0.55 -14.59 -20.61
C ALA A 25 1.27 -13.79 -21.70
N ASP A 26 1.08 -12.46 -21.70
CA ASP A 26 2.01 -11.60 -22.42
C ASP A 26 3.37 -11.72 -21.71
N GLU A 27 4.42 -11.95 -22.51
CA GLU A 27 5.81 -12.10 -22.06
C GLU A 27 6.32 -10.79 -21.44
N GLN A 28 5.95 -10.54 -20.19
CA GLN A 28 6.49 -9.40 -19.42
C GLN A 28 7.61 -9.87 -18.51
N PRO A 29 8.62 -9.02 -18.24
CA PRO A 29 9.67 -9.34 -17.29
C PRO A 29 9.09 -9.78 -15.94
N PRO A 30 9.69 -10.80 -15.28
CA PRO A 30 9.12 -11.41 -14.07
C PRO A 30 9.20 -10.53 -12.82
N VAL A 31 10.04 -9.49 -12.84
CA VAL A 31 10.27 -8.62 -11.68
C VAL A 31 9.81 -7.20 -11.95
N ASP A 32 8.95 -6.68 -11.10
CA ASP A 32 8.53 -5.27 -11.06
C ASP A 32 9.14 -4.58 -9.85
N VAL A 33 9.72 -3.41 -10.02
CA VAL A 33 10.12 -2.50 -8.94
C VAL A 33 9.33 -1.21 -9.07
N PHE A 34 8.55 -0.90 -8.07
CA PHE A 34 7.74 0.33 -7.97
C PHE A 34 8.38 1.29 -7.00
N ALA A 35 8.41 2.58 -7.34
CA ALA A 35 8.77 3.66 -6.43
C ALA A 35 7.86 4.86 -6.68
N GLY A 36 7.38 5.47 -5.60
CA GLY A 36 6.43 6.57 -5.74
C GLY A 36 6.22 7.41 -4.49
N PHE A 37 5.38 8.42 -4.67
CA PHE A 37 4.78 9.20 -3.61
C PHE A 37 3.57 8.45 -3.03
N SER A 38 3.39 8.54 -1.72
CA SER A 38 2.28 7.94 -1.01
C SER A 38 1.66 8.92 -0.02
N HIS A 39 0.34 8.92 0.04
CA HIS A 39 -0.46 9.71 1.00
C HIS A 39 -1.36 8.77 1.79
N SER A 40 -1.28 8.83 3.10
CA SER A 40 -2.12 8.07 4.02
C SER A 40 -2.89 9.00 4.94
N SER A 41 -4.19 8.80 5.11
CA SER A 41 -4.99 9.53 6.09
C SER A 41 -4.96 8.80 7.42
N ASN A 42 -3.97 9.13 8.25
CA ASN A 42 -3.77 8.55 9.56
C ASN A 42 -3.92 9.64 10.66
N PHE A 43 -4.40 9.27 11.88
CA PHE A 43 -4.47 10.15 13.06
C PHE A 43 -5.14 11.52 12.82
N SER A 44 -6.26 11.57 12.11
CA SER A 44 -6.97 12.83 11.78
C SER A 44 -6.15 13.84 10.97
N THR A 45 -4.95 13.46 10.53
CA THR A 45 -4.02 14.28 9.75
C THR A 45 -3.51 13.46 8.57
N GLY A 46 -3.46 14.07 7.39
CA GLY A 46 -2.84 13.41 6.23
C GLY A 46 -1.34 13.29 6.42
N LEU A 47 -0.81 12.07 6.27
CA LEU A 47 0.62 11.81 6.24
C LEU A 47 1.08 11.66 4.78
N ASN A 48 2.13 12.37 4.42
CA ASN A 48 2.75 12.28 3.10
C ASN A 48 4.07 11.52 3.21
N GLY A 49 4.42 10.79 2.14
CA GLY A 49 5.63 10.03 2.17
C GLY A 49 5.99 9.34 0.85
N TRP A 50 6.73 8.28 0.97
CA TRP A 50 7.24 7.48 -0.12
C TRP A 50 6.87 6.01 0.06
N ILE A 51 6.89 5.29 -1.06
CA ILE A 51 6.64 3.86 -1.14
C ILE A 51 7.62 3.24 -2.14
N ILE A 52 8.16 2.08 -1.80
CA ILE A 52 8.91 1.22 -2.69
C ILE A 52 8.35 -0.18 -2.56
N ALA A 53 8.05 -0.84 -3.67
CA ALA A 53 7.60 -2.21 -3.68
C ALA A 53 8.33 -3.01 -4.76
N GLY A 54 8.58 -4.28 -4.48
CA GLY A 54 9.12 -5.25 -5.42
C GLY A 54 8.16 -6.42 -5.56
N ASN A 55 7.81 -6.78 -6.78
CA ASN A 55 6.99 -7.94 -7.09
C ASN A 55 7.76 -8.93 -7.96
N TYR A 56 7.66 -10.20 -7.64
CA TYR A 56 8.13 -11.30 -8.45
C TYR A 56 6.94 -12.15 -8.92
N SER A 57 6.72 -12.20 -10.24
CA SER A 57 5.69 -13.04 -10.86
C SER A 57 6.18 -14.47 -10.97
N VAL A 58 5.46 -15.42 -10.36
CA VAL A 58 5.84 -16.84 -10.35
C VAL A 58 5.56 -17.45 -11.73
N ASN A 59 6.61 -17.94 -12.42
CA ASN A 59 6.52 -18.56 -13.74
C ASN A 59 5.80 -17.68 -14.77
N ASN A 60 6.06 -16.37 -14.77
CA ASN A 60 5.36 -15.39 -15.62
C ASN A 60 3.82 -15.44 -15.54
N SER A 61 3.29 -15.97 -14.44
CA SER A 61 1.86 -16.13 -14.24
C SER A 61 1.19 -14.83 -13.73
N TRP A 62 -0.11 -14.90 -13.61
CA TRP A 62 -0.93 -13.88 -12.95
C TRP A 62 -0.66 -13.77 -11.42
N LEU A 63 -0.01 -14.77 -10.82
CA LEU A 63 0.31 -14.83 -9.40
C LEU A 63 1.76 -14.39 -9.15
N GLY A 64 1.96 -13.53 -8.17
CA GLY A 64 3.26 -13.06 -7.72
C GLY A 64 3.35 -12.95 -6.22
N VAL A 65 4.56 -12.64 -5.76
CA VAL A 65 4.86 -12.29 -4.36
C VAL A 65 5.39 -10.85 -4.36
N GLU A 66 4.79 -10.01 -3.55
CA GLU A 66 5.16 -8.60 -3.39
C GLU A 66 5.73 -8.35 -2.00
N GLY A 67 6.80 -7.55 -1.96
CA GLY A 67 7.32 -6.95 -0.74
C GLY A 67 7.26 -5.43 -0.86
N GLU A 68 6.82 -4.75 0.19
CA GLU A 68 6.62 -3.32 0.23
C GLU A 68 7.30 -2.70 1.46
N ILE A 69 7.92 -1.56 1.26
CA ILE A 69 8.37 -0.67 2.32
C ILE A 69 7.85 0.73 2.05
N SER A 70 7.34 1.40 3.10
CA SER A 70 6.86 2.78 2.98
C SER A 70 7.18 3.60 4.22
N GLY A 71 7.33 4.91 4.03
CA GLY A 71 7.54 5.86 5.11
C GLY A 71 6.63 7.06 4.93
N HIS A 72 5.86 7.40 5.97
CA HIS A 72 4.91 8.51 5.97
C HIS A 72 5.20 9.46 7.12
N TYR A 73 5.12 10.76 6.86
CA TYR A 73 5.45 11.81 7.80
C TYR A 73 4.38 12.89 7.80
N GLY A 74 4.11 13.44 8.98
CA GLY A 74 3.19 14.56 9.14
C GLY A 74 3.38 15.26 10.47
N SER A 75 3.03 16.54 10.50
CA SER A 75 3.10 17.36 11.70
C SER A 75 1.75 18.00 11.95
N GLN A 76 1.26 17.92 13.18
CA GLN A 76 0.08 18.66 13.64
C GLN A 76 0.52 19.92 14.38
N ASN A 77 0.00 21.07 13.95
CA ASN A 77 0.24 22.33 14.60
C ASN A 77 -0.80 22.56 15.72
N LEU A 78 -0.33 22.63 16.94
CA LEU A 78 -1.13 22.84 18.15
C LEU A 78 -0.93 24.25 18.74
N SER A 79 -0.68 25.24 17.89
CA SER A 79 -0.31 26.61 18.28
C SER A 79 -1.31 27.31 19.24
N ALA A 80 -2.54 26.85 19.32
CA ALA A 80 -3.51 27.34 20.29
C ALA A 80 -3.32 26.76 21.70
N LEU A 81 -2.71 25.57 21.84
CA LEU A 81 -2.53 24.90 23.14
C LEU A 81 -1.58 25.64 24.11
N PRO A 82 -0.42 26.17 23.69
CA PRO A 82 0.45 26.93 24.55
C PRO A 82 -0.16 28.23 25.08
N ILE A 83 -1.18 28.77 24.39
CA ILE A 83 -1.93 29.96 24.80
C ILE A 83 -2.87 29.60 25.97
N LEU A 84 -3.47 28.40 25.92
CA LEU A 84 -4.42 27.90 26.93
C LEU A 84 -3.73 27.20 28.09
N ILE A 85 -2.63 26.51 27.83
CA ILE A 85 -1.87 25.70 28.79
C ILE A 85 -0.39 26.05 28.66
N PRO A 86 0.16 26.91 29.54
CA PRO A 86 1.59 27.24 29.49
C PRO A 86 2.48 25.98 29.58
N GLY A 87 3.41 25.81 28.65
CA GLY A 87 4.33 24.67 28.57
C GLY A 87 3.80 23.49 27.71
N ALA A 88 2.59 23.60 27.14
CA ALA A 88 2.11 22.61 26.19
C ALA A 88 2.91 22.67 24.85
N PRO A 89 3.08 21.53 24.15
CA PRO A 89 3.76 21.50 22.87
C PRO A 89 2.99 22.30 21.81
N SER A 90 3.73 23.00 20.95
CA SER A 90 3.17 23.75 19.82
C SER A 90 2.98 22.89 18.56
N SER A 91 3.62 21.72 18.50
CA SER A 91 3.52 20.77 17.40
C SER A 91 3.71 19.34 17.89
N VAL A 92 3.11 18.41 17.16
CA VAL A 92 3.31 16.95 17.29
C VAL A 92 3.73 16.41 15.94
N ASP A 93 4.88 15.77 15.91
CA ASP A 93 5.41 15.13 14.70
C ASP A 93 5.11 13.63 14.75
N ASN A 94 4.55 13.13 13.65
CA ASN A 94 4.19 11.74 13.47
C ASN A 94 5.01 11.15 12.32
N SER A 95 5.58 9.96 12.52
CA SER A 95 6.20 9.17 11.46
C SER A 95 5.72 7.72 11.55
N LEU A 96 5.46 7.14 10.39
CA LEU A 96 4.99 5.76 10.23
C LEU A 96 5.84 5.08 9.17
N HIS A 97 6.46 3.95 9.51
CA HIS A 97 7.20 3.09 8.58
C HIS A 97 6.56 1.73 8.55
N ASN A 98 6.32 1.19 7.34
CA ASN A 98 5.70 -0.11 7.13
C ASN A 98 6.65 -1.02 6.35
N PHE A 99 6.61 -2.32 6.70
CA PHE A 99 7.33 -3.40 6.04
C PHE A 99 6.36 -4.56 5.89
N ASP A 100 5.85 -4.74 4.69
CA ASP A 100 4.79 -5.72 4.41
C ASP A 100 5.18 -6.61 3.22
N PHE A 101 4.72 -7.87 3.21
CA PHE A 101 4.90 -8.78 2.09
C PHE A 101 3.71 -9.73 1.97
N GLY A 102 3.47 -10.24 0.77
CA GLY A 102 2.37 -11.18 0.55
C GLY A 102 2.07 -11.46 -0.91
N PRO A 103 0.97 -12.16 -1.18
CA PRO A 103 0.55 -12.48 -2.53
C PRO A 103 0.01 -11.26 -3.28
N ARG A 104 0.32 -11.24 -4.57
CA ARG A 104 -0.21 -10.29 -5.55
C ARG A 104 -0.78 -11.05 -6.74
N VAL A 105 -1.93 -10.59 -7.20
CA VAL A 105 -2.58 -11.06 -8.44
C VAL A 105 -2.51 -9.94 -9.45
N THR A 106 -2.01 -10.23 -10.64
CA THR A 106 -1.89 -9.25 -11.73
C THR A 106 -2.68 -9.74 -12.94
N TRP A 107 -3.58 -8.91 -13.43
CA TRP A 107 -4.27 -9.09 -14.69
C TRP A 107 -3.62 -8.19 -15.74
N ARG A 108 -3.21 -8.79 -16.87
CA ARG A 108 -2.59 -8.11 -18.01
C ARG A 108 -3.58 -8.07 -19.15
N SER A 109 -3.82 -6.89 -19.71
CA SER A 109 -4.69 -6.75 -20.88
C SER A 109 -3.87 -6.99 -22.14
N PRO A 110 -4.30 -7.90 -23.04
CA PRO A 110 -3.64 -8.07 -24.33
C PRO A 110 -3.91 -6.91 -25.30
N ASP A 111 -5.04 -6.21 -25.14
CA ASP A 111 -5.51 -5.19 -26.08
C ASP A 111 -5.17 -3.76 -25.67
N TYR A 112 -4.83 -3.55 -24.40
CA TYR A 112 -4.61 -2.23 -23.84
C TYR A 112 -3.28 -2.15 -23.06
N PRO A 113 -2.59 -1.02 -23.06
CA PRO A 113 -1.34 -0.84 -22.31
C PRO A 113 -1.59 -0.67 -20.79
N VAL A 114 -2.51 -1.46 -20.24
CA VAL A 114 -2.92 -1.37 -18.83
C VAL A 114 -2.88 -2.75 -18.18
N ASN A 115 -2.17 -2.84 -17.06
CA ASN A 115 -2.24 -4.00 -16.16
C ASN A 115 -2.99 -3.57 -14.89
N ALA A 116 -3.91 -4.40 -14.42
CA ALA A 116 -4.54 -4.23 -13.12
C ALA A 116 -3.98 -5.25 -12.12
N PHE A 117 -3.92 -4.89 -10.84
CA PHE A 117 -3.48 -5.81 -9.82
C PHE A 117 -4.24 -5.64 -8.50
N GLY A 118 -4.24 -6.69 -7.70
CA GLY A 118 -4.68 -6.68 -6.32
C GLY A 118 -3.67 -7.41 -5.45
N HIS A 119 -3.51 -6.99 -4.19
CA HIS A 119 -2.61 -7.62 -3.25
C HIS A 119 -3.18 -7.70 -1.85
N LEU A 120 -2.66 -8.65 -1.09
CA LEU A 120 -2.89 -8.77 0.34
C LEU A 120 -1.54 -9.00 1.01
N LEU A 121 -1.05 -8.00 1.74
CA LEU A 121 0.26 -8.01 2.35
C LEU A 121 0.12 -8.06 3.88
N PHE A 122 1.10 -8.66 4.56
CA PHE A 122 1.18 -8.78 6.01
C PHE A 122 2.58 -8.39 6.48
N GLY A 123 2.66 -7.72 7.62
CA GLY A 123 3.94 -7.27 8.11
C GLY A 123 3.91 -6.55 9.43
N ALA A 124 4.76 -5.54 9.56
CA ALA A 124 4.90 -4.73 10.75
C ALA A 124 4.96 -3.25 10.40
N SER A 125 4.28 -2.47 11.20
CA SER A 125 4.30 -1.01 11.16
C SER A 125 4.98 -0.46 12.41
N HIS A 126 5.89 0.49 12.24
CA HIS A 126 6.58 1.20 13.29
C HIS A 126 6.15 2.66 13.30
N ALA A 127 5.46 3.07 14.37
CA ALA A 127 5.01 4.44 14.57
C ALA A 127 5.90 5.15 15.59
N LYS A 128 6.19 6.43 15.33
CA LYS A 128 6.84 7.33 16.27
C LYS A 128 6.07 8.63 16.36
N ILE A 129 5.71 9.01 17.59
CA ILE A 129 5.07 10.28 17.91
C ILE A 129 6.04 11.09 18.75
N SER A 130 6.29 12.34 18.37
CA SER A 130 7.21 13.22 19.08
C SER A 130 6.55 14.56 19.41
N ALA A 131 6.64 15.00 20.67
CA ALA A 131 6.11 16.27 21.13
C ALA A 131 7.01 16.84 22.24
N ALA A 132 7.39 18.13 22.17
CA ALA A 132 8.18 18.82 23.18
C ALA A 132 9.49 18.12 23.60
N GLY A 133 10.15 17.40 22.68
CA GLY A 133 11.39 16.65 22.96
C GLY A 133 11.16 15.27 23.62
N ILE A 134 9.92 14.88 23.88
CA ILE A 134 9.56 13.53 24.32
C ILE A 134 9.09 12.75 23.09
N SER A 135 9.54 11.51 22.95
CA SER A 135 9.09 10.62 21.87
C SER A 135 8.60 9.29 22.42
N ASP A 136 7.50 8.82 21.88
CA ASP A 136 6.98 7.49 22.10
C ASP A 136 6.99 6.70 20.78
N THR A 137 7.24 5.40 20.88
CA THR A 137 7.33 4.50 19.72
C THR A 137 6.58 3.22 19.97
N ASP A 138 5.87 2.74 18.97
CA ASP A 138 5.20 1.46 19.02
C ASP A 138 5.43 0.70 17.69
N THR A 139 5.49 -0.63 17.80
CA THR A 139 5.59 -1.51 16.65
C THR A 139 4.48 -2.54 16.72
N ALA A 140 3.65 -2.56 15.70
CA ALA A 140 2.47 -3.40 15.66
C ALA A 140 2.42 -4.24 14.38
N PHE A 141 1.67 -5.34 14.46
CA PHE A 141 1.29 -6.09 13.28
C PHE A 141 0.44 -5.23 12.34
N SER A 142 0.73 -5.32 11.04
CA SER A 142 -0.03 -4.66 9.98
C SER A 142 -0.47 -5.65 8.90
N TRP A 143 -1.52 -5.27 8.20
CA TRP A 143 -1.87 -5.87 6.93
C TRP A 143 -2.36 -4.80 5.96
N VAL A 144 -2.11 -5.03 4.68
CA VAL A 144 -2.52 -4.15 3.58
C VAL A 144 -3.39 -4.94 2.62
N LEU A 145 -4.57 -4.44 2.34
CA LEU A 145 -5.43 -4.94 1.27
C LEU A 145 -5.62 -3.83 0.26
N GLY A 146 -5.23 -4.07 -0.96
CA GLY A 146 -5.30 -3.03 -1.97
C GLY A 146 -5.13 -3.52 -3.39
N GLY A 147 -4.91 -2.56 -4.26
CA GLY A 147 -4.68 -2.82 -5.66
C GLY A 147 -4.55 -1.54 -6.47
N GLY A 148 -4.30 -1.71 -7.74
CA GLY A 148 -4.07 -0.57 -8.62
C GLY A 148 -4.04 -0.93 -10.08
N ALA A 149 -3.56 0.04 -10.86
CA ALA A 149 -3.35 -0.13 -12.28
C ALA A 149 -2.00 0.47 -12.69
N ASP A 150 -1.34 -0.23 -13.61
CA ASP A 150 -0.12 0.19 -14.28
C ASP A 150 -0.45 0.56 -15.72
N TYR A 151 -0.11 1.78 -16.12
CA TYR A 151 -0.15 2.19 -17.52
C TYR A 151 1.24 2.02 -18.14
N ASN A 152 1.37 1.13 -19.10
CA ASN A 152 2.63 0.75 -19.72
C ASN A 152 3.05 1.79 -20.78
N PHE A 153 4.15 2.49 -20.56
CA PHE A 153 4.75 3.40 -21.54
C PHE A 153 5.56 2.64 -22.58
N ASN A 154 6.22 1.56 -22.14
CA ASN A 154 6.98 0.59 -22.93
C ASN A 154 7.13 -0.71 -22.13
N GLU A 155 7.88 -1.68 -22.65
CA GLU A 155 8.10 -2.97 -22.00
C GLU A 155 8.71 -2.88 -20.59
N ARG A 156 9.52 -1.85 -20.33
CA ARG A 156 10.25 -1.69 -19.05
C ARG A 156 9.67 -0.65 -18.09
N TRP A 157 8.94 0.34 -18.58
CA TRP A 157 8.45 1.44 -17.78
C TRP A 157 6.94 1.53 -17.78
N ALA A 158 6.36 1.71 -16.60
CA ALA A 158 4.95 2.02 -16.44
C ALA A 158 4.73 3.09 -15.35
N GLY A 159 3.62 3.80 -15.46
CA GLY A 159 3.09 4.63 -14.38
C GLY A 159 2.08 3.83 -13.57
N ARG A 160 2.18 3.86 -12.24
CA ARG A 160 1.27 3.16 -11.32
C ARG A 160 0.43 4.13 -10.51
N ALA A 161 -0.87 3.83 -10.42
CA ALA A 161 -1.78 4.37 -9.43
C ALA A 161 -2.31 3.21 -8.56
N GLN A 162 -2.26 3.37 -7.23
CA GLN A 162 -2.57 2.33 -6.25
C GLN A 162 -3.42 2.89 -5.12
N LEU A 163 -4.41 2.11 -4.67
CA LEU A 163 -5.28 2.40 -3.54
C LEU A 163 -5.24 1.22 -2.58
N ASP A 164 -4.95 1.50 -1.32
CA ASP A 164 -4.80 0.50 -0.27
C ASP A 164 -5.61 0.87 0.97
N LEU A 165 -5.99 -0.16 1.70
CA LEU A 165 -6.43 -0.08 3.08
C LEU A 165 -5.33 -0.67 3.95
N LEU A 166 -4.59 0.19 4.64
CA LEU A 166 -3.59 -0.19 5.64
C LEU A 166 -4.27 -0.34 6.99
N HIS A 167 -4.18 -1.52 7.59
CA HIS A 167 -4.66 -1.81 8.94
C HIS A 167 -3.48 -2.02 9.89
N THR A 168 -3.52 -1.36 11.03
CA THR A 168 -2.49 -1.44 12.06
C THR A 168 -3.12 -1.59 13.44
N ASN A 169 -2.47 -2.31 14.34
CA ASN A 169 -2.94 -2.56 15.71
C ASN A 169 -2.07 -1.83 16.74
N PHE A 170 -1.94 -0.51 16.60
CA PHE A 170 -1.18 0.29 17.55
C PHE A 170 -1.91 0.48 18.88
N PHE A 171 -1.17 0.47 20.01
CA PHE A 171 -1.67 0.74 21.35
C PHE A 171 -2.93 -0.06 21.71
N SER A 172 -3.02 -1.32 21.24
CA SER A 172 -4.17 -2.23 21.42
C SER A 172 -5.47 -1.79 20.73
N ASN A 173 -5.41 -0.83 19.83
CA ASN A 173 -6.53 -0.41 18.99
C ASN A 173 -6.23 -0.72 17.51
N GLY A 174 -7.14 -1.44 16.85
CA GLY A 174 -7.07 -1.69 15.41
C GLY A 174 -7.67 -0.52 14.64
N GLU A 175 -6.87 0.11 13.78
CA GLU A 175 -7.32 1.19 12.92
C GLU A 175 -7.00 0.88 11.45
N SER A 176 -7.90 1.31 10.55
CA SER A 176 -7.73 1.15 9.12
C SER A 176 -7.67 2.51 8.44
N HIS A 177 -6.65 2.70 7.62
CA HIS A 177 -6.37 3.97 6.97
C HIS A 177 -6.30 3.79 5.47
N PRO A 178 -7.06 4.56 4.68
CA PRO A 178 -6.89 4.60 3.25
C PRO A 178 -5.56 5.24 2.88
N ARG A 179 -4.89 4.64 1.90
CA ARG A 179 -3.63 5.09 1.33
C ARG A 179 -3.74 5.16 -0.18
N ILE A 180 -3.32 6.26 -0.77
CA ILE A 180 -3.18 6.43 -2.21
C ILE A 180 -1.72 6.61 -2.57
N SER A 181 -1.26 5.92 -3.62
CA SER A 181 0.13 5.99 -4.07
C SER A 181 0.20 6.17 -5.58
N LEU A 182 1.13 7.01 -6.03
CA LEU A 182 1.39 7.31 -7.43
C LEU A 182 2.89 7.28 -7.69
N GLY A 183 3.32 6.65 -8.78
CA GLY A 183 4.75 6.59 -9.09
C GLY A 183 5.07 5.81 -10.36
N LEU A 184 6.30 5.35 -10.46
CA LEU A 184 6.84 4.65 -11.61
C LEU A 184 7.17 3.20 -11.26
N VAL A 185 6.94 2.33 -12.21
CA VAL A 185 7.33 0.91 -12.20
C VAL A 185 8.45 0.73 -13.21
N TYR A 186 9.49 0.04 -12.79
CA TYR A 186 10.54 -0.46 -13.66
C TYR A 186 10.57 -1.98 -13.63
N ARG A 187 10.59 -2.60 -14.81
CA ARG A 187 10.59 -4.06 -14.98
C ARG A 187 11.97 -4.57 -15.28
N LEU A 188 12.36 -5.63 -14.58
CA LEU A 188 13.66 -6.28 -14.67
C LEU A 188 13.49 -7.71 -15.19
N GLY A 189 14.41 -8.12 -16.06
CA GLY A 189 14.43 -9.42 -16.70
C GLY A 189 14.18 -9.31 -18.20
N THR A 190 14.31 -10.45 -18.87
CA THR A 190 13.91 -10.63 -20.27
C THR A 190 12.55 -11.31 -20.27
N PRO A 191 11.62 -10.92 -21.16
CA PRO A 191 10.44 -11.72 -21.45
C PRO A 191 10.88 -13.13 -21.89
N GLU A 192 10.33 -14.16 -21.27
CA GLU A 192 10.52 -15.57 -21.67
C GLU A 192 9.31 -16.04 -22.47
#